data_e071dccecbeabb0fb2dd9309c1797334
#
_entry.id   e071dccecbeabb0fb2dd9309c1797334
#
_cell.length_a   1.000
_cell.length_b   1.000
_cell.length_c   1.000
_cell.angle_alpha   90.00
_cell.angle_beta   90.00
_cell.angle_gamma   90.00
#
_symmetry.space_group_name_H-M   'P 1'
#
loop_
_entity.id
_entity.type
_entity.pdbx_description
1 polymer ?
#
loop_
_entity_poly.entity_id
_entity_poly.type
_entity_poly.pdbx_seq_one_letter_code
_entity_poly.pdbx_strand_id
1 'polypeptide(L)'
;MLIHATRRKVTALVASIAATMLAAITMVAGPAVPSAQAQNGNMVIFGDSWVADPPLEQWAAGKLGLDARGSSNVTTWCPTSNNNFGKVAARQLGLAAHDYSCTGTVTISQGPKLASQVNRAIDSRGLNHDTRRVLISVGFNDTYNNDGRPHADVRRDFVNYMRPQVDRIRAHAPNARIQFVGYPQISDGRGNVCLFHVGPNMHDVTPLAKITEWENLGQWMLVDAARATGTQFVDLKPATRNNHMCAPDHLRMWPGVVDFYAGGGNMPFHFTQRGHNYVGGIVARS
;
A
#
# COMPACT_ATOMS: atom_id res chain seq x y z
N MET A 1 18.35 70.46 -30.28
CA MET A 1 16.87 70.51 -30.14
C MET A 1 16.18 69.22 -30.68
N LEU A 2 16.92 68.12 -30.94
CA LEU A 2 16.35 66.87 -31.48
C LEU A 2 16.22 65.72 -30.46
N ILE A 3 16.81 65.89 -29.31
CA ILE A 3 16.84 64.77 -28.28
C ILE A 3 15.58 64.75 -27.40
N HIS A 4 14.82 65.83 -27.29
CA HIS A 4 13.62 65.92 -26.47
C HIS A 4 12.35 65.40 -27.18
N ALA A 5 12.31 65.34 -28.49
CA ALA A 5 11.15 64.84 -29.25
C ALA A 5 11.05 63.30 -29.29
N THR A 6 12.22 62.65 -29.23
CA THR A 6 12.27 61.14 -29.27
C THR A 6 11.86 60.51 -27.94
N ARG A 7 12.14 61.16 -26.80
CA ARG A 7 11.72 60.61 -25.47
C ARG A 7 10.21 60.64 -25.24
N ARG A 8 9.50 61.64 -25.74
CA ARG A 8 8.03 61.74 -25.60
C ARG A 8 7.27 60.68 -26.42
N LYS A 9 7.80 60.30 -27.59
CA LYS A 9 7.17 59.26 -28.43
C LYS A 9 7.35 57.88 -27.91
N VAL A 10 8.48 57.58 -27.27
CA VAL A 10 8.74 56.28 -26.64
C VAL A 10 7.89 56.09 -25.39
N THR A 11 7.69 57.15 -24.58
CA THR A 11 6.86 57.08 -23.36
C THR A 11 5.37 56.90 -23.69
N ALA A 12 4.88 57.47 -24.78
CA ALA A 12 3.50 57.28 -25.23
C ALA A 12 3.25 55.86 -25.76
N LEU A 13 4.25 55.26 -26.43
CA LEU A 13 4.12 53.91 -26.97
C LEU A 13 4.13 52.85 -25.86
N VAL A 14 4.93 53.03 -24.81
CA VAL A 14 5.00 52.11 -23.65
C VAL A 14 3.72 52.21 -22.81
N ALA A 15 3.13 53.39 -22.66
CA ALA A 15 1.88 53.57 -21.95
C ALA A 15 0.67 52.92 -22.67
N SER A 16 0.67 52.93 -24.03
CA SER A 16 -0.38 52.30 -24.81
C SER A 16 -0.34 50.76 -24.78
N ILE A 17 0.86 50.17 -24.67
CA ILE A 17 1.03 48.71 -24.57
C ILE A 17 0.65 48.21 -23.16
N ALA A 18 0.92 49.01 -22.13
CA ALA A 18 0.52 48.65 -20.75
C ALA A 18 -1.01 48.71 -20.54
N ALA A 19 -1.70 49.63 -21.21
CA ALA A 19 -3.16 49.74 -21.11
C ALA A 19 -3.91 48.61 -21.85
N THR A 20 -3.35 48.10 -22.95
CA THR A 20 -3.93 46.99 -23.72
C THR A 20 -3.68 45.63 -23.06
N MET A 21 -2.62 45.46 -22.25
CA MET A 21 -2.40 44.22 -21.50
C MET A 21 -3.26 44.13 -20.23
N LEU A 22 -3.73 45.23 -19.67
CA LEU A 22 -4.59 45.19 -18.47
C LEU A 22 -6.07 44.85 -18.79
N ALA A 23 -6.49 44.99 -20.04
CA ALA A 23 -7.87 44.70 -20.49
C ALA A 23 -8.05 43.23 -20.94
N ALA A 24 -6.97 42.44 -21.06
CA ALA A 24 -7.03 41.04 -21.48
C ALA A 24 -6.99 40.01 -20.30
N ILE A 25 -6.98 40.48 -19.05
CA ILE A 25 -7.15 39.63 -17.86
C ILE A 25 -8.65 39.62 -17.45
N THR A 26 -9.52 39.51 -18.42
CA THR A 26 -10.91 39.14 -18.13
C THR A 26 -11.07 37.65 -18.26
N MET A 27 -11.01 37.00 -17.08
CA MET A 27 -11.78 35.81 -16.75
C MET A 27 -11.84 34.74 -17.85
N VAL A 28 -10.77 33.97 -17.99
CA VAL A 28 -10.95 32.54 -18.16
C VAL A 28 -11.32 32.05 -16.77
N ALA A 29 -12.62 32.01 -16.47
CA ALA A 29 -13.14 31.14 -15.47
C ALA A 29 -12.75 29.74 -15.98
N GLY A 30 -11.57 29.25 -15.59
CA GLY A 30 -11.23 27.85 -15.74
C GLY A 30 -12.40 27.04 -15.16
N PRO A 31 -12.70 25.85 -15.70
CA PRO A 31 -13.70 24.99 -15.08
C PRO A 31 -13.36 24.94 -13.58
N ALA A 32 -14.33 25.31 -12.75
CA ALA A 32 -14.16 25.26 -11.30
C ALA A 32 -13.60 23.86 -11.00
N VAL A 33 -12.39 23.80 -10.48
CA VAL A 33 -11.84 22.55 -9.98
C VAL A 33 -12.90 22.06 -9.00
N PRO A 34 -13.52 20.89 -9.21
CA PRO A 34 -14.56 20.43 -8.32
C PRO A 34 -13.96 20.51 -6.93
N SER A 35 -14.57 21.29 -6.05
CA SER A 35 -14.19 21.38 -4.65
C SER A 35 -14.07 19.96 -4.17
N ALA A 36 -12.92 19.58 -3.58
CA ALA A 36 -12.71 18.26 -3.04
C ALA A 36 -13.97 17.89 -2.28
N GLN A 37 -14.77 16.97 -2.79
CA GLN A 37 -15.95 16.46 -2.08
C GLN A 37 -15.44 16.06 -0.71
N ALA A 38 -16.05 16.59 0.34
CA ALA A 38 -15.72 16.22 1.71
C ALA A 38 -15.71 14.69 1.74
N GLN A 39 -14.53 14.10 1.97
CA GLN A 39 -14.38 12.65 1.94
C GLN A 39 -15.32 12.09 2.99
N ASN A 40 -16.31 11.29 2.57
CA ASN A 40 -17.34 10.76 3.43
C ASN A 40 -16.79 9.67 4.36
N GLY A 41 -15.81 10.01 5.20
CA GLY A 41 -15.15 9.12 6.13
C GLY A 41 -13.75 8.64 5.66
N ASN A 42 -13.19 7.72 6.39
CA ASN A 42 -11.85 7.21 6.13
C ASN A 42 -11.80 5.69 5.98
N MET A 43 -10.66 5.22 5.47
CA MET A 43 -10.27 3.83 5.37
C MET A 43 -8.98 3.64 6.17
N VAL A 44 -9.01 2.75 7.15
CA VAL A 44 -7.83 2.40 7.96
C VAL A 44 -7.19 1.15 7.39
N ILE A 45 -5.86 1.17 7.25
CA ILE A 45 -5.09 0.12 6.61
C ILE A 45 -4.07 -0.41 7.60
N PHE A 46 -4.12 -1.72 7.86
CA PHE A 46 -3.18 -2.46 8.67
C PHE A 46 -2.52 -3.55 7.84
N GLY A 47 -1.23 -3.77 8.04
CA GLY A 47 -0.57 -4.84 7.30
C GLY A 47 0.94 -4.90 7.52
N ASP A 48 1.56 -5.84 6.84
CA ASP A 48 3.00 -6.02 6.83
C ASP A 48 3.66 -5.33 5.62
N SER A 49 4.83 -5.81 5.21
CA SER A 49 5.64 -5.15 4.17
C SER A 49 4.99 -5.13 2.79
N TRP A 50 4.18 -6.13 2.43
CA TRP A 50 3.53 -6.15 1.12
C TRP A 50 2.40 -5.10 1.00
N VAL A 51 1.85 -4.69 2.15
CA VAL A 51 0.91 -3.57 2.24
C VAL A 51 1.67 -2.26 2.31
N ALA A 52 2.63 -2.14 3.22
CA ALA A 52 3.41 -0.91 3.42
C ALA A 52 4.18 -0.51 2.17
N ASP A 53 4.88 -1.45 1.56
CA ASP A 53 5.70 -1.32 0.35
C ASP A 53 6.45 0.02 0.25
N PRO A 54 7.27 0.39 1.25
CA PRO A 54 7.95 1.67 1.26
C PRO A 54 8.98 1.76 0.14
N PRO A 55 9.35 2.99 -0.30
CA PRO A 55 10.53 3.19 -1.11
C PRO A 55 11.75 2.54 -0.48
N LEU A 56 12.57 1.85 -1.29
CA LEU A 56 13.71 1.06 -0.81
C LEU A 56 14.69 1.91 0.01
N GLU A 57 14.96 3.12 -0.44
CA GLU A 57 15.85 4.07 0.24
C GLU A 57 15.33 4.47 1.63
N GLN A 58 14.01 4.63 1.77
CA GLN A 58 13.41 4.94 3.08
C GLN A 58 13.49 3.74 4.02
N TRP A 59 13.18 2.55 3.51
CA TRP A 59 13.31 1.33 4.29
C TRP A 59 14.75 1.08 4.74
N ALA A 60 15.72 1.24 3.83
CA ALA A 60 17.15 1.07 4.13
C ALA A 60 17.63 2.12 5.14
N ALA A 61 17.28 3.39 4.97
CA ALA A 61 17.62 4.46 5.91
C ALA A 61 17.12 4.15 7.32
N GLY A 62 15.88 3.67 7.45
CA GLY A 62 15.33 3.27 8.75
C GLY A 62 16.07 2.08 9.37
N LYS A 63 16.49 1.09 8.56
CA LYS A 63 17.28 -0.05 9.05
C LYS A 63 18.69 0.34 9.52
N LEU A 64 19.26 1.35 8.90
CA LEU A 64 20.59 1.86 9.23
C LEU A 64 20.56 2.97 10.30
N GLY A 65 19.38 3.37 10.78
CA GLY A 65 19.25 4.50 11.73
C GLY A 65 19.62 5.86 11.12
N LEU A 66 19.57 5.97 9.78
CA LEU A 66 19.96 7.15 9.02
C LEU A 66 18.77 8.06 8.69
N ASP A 67 17.61 7.83 9.27
CA ASP A 67 16.46 8.68 8.98
C ASP A 67 16.70 10.09 9.49
N ALA A 68 16.51 11.08 8.59
CA ALA A 68 16.81 12.48 8.80
C ALA A 68 15.97 13.16 9.92
N ARG A 69 15.11 12.42 10.61
CA ARG A 69 14.21 12.98 11.64
C ARG A 69 14.75 12.88 13.05
N GLY A 70 16.00 12.39 13.22
CA GLY A 70 16.71 12.45 14.51
C GLY A 70 15.97 11.82 15.68
N SER A 71 14.96 11.01 15.41
CA SER A 71 14.15 10.41 16.45
C SER A 71 14.79 9.10 16.92
N SER A 72 15.19 9.08 18.17
CA SER A 72 15.65 7.89 18.89
C SER A 72 14.58 6.78 19.00
N ASN A 73 13.39 6.95 18.40
CA ASN A 73 12.29 5.99 18.41
C ASN A 73 12.15 5.26 17.06
N VAL A 74 13.18 4.52 16.68
CA VAL A 74 13.19 3.61 15.50
C VAL A 74 12.03 2.60 15.54
N THR A 75 11.46 2.32 16.70
CA THR A 75 10.36 1.38 16.90
C THR A 75 9.01 1.85 16.35
N THR A 76 8.85 3.13 16.02
CA THR A 76 7.59 3.71 15.54
C THR A 76 7.64 4.15 14.09
N TRP A 77 8.80 4.11 13.43
CA TRP A 77 8.94 4.56 12.06
C TRP A 77 8.53 3.45 11.07
N CYS A 78 7.43 3.66 10.40
CA CYS A 78 6.85 2.74 9.43
C CYS A 78 6.56 3.48 8.12
N PRO A 79 7.56 3.69 7.25
CA PRO A 79 7.32 4.32 5.97
C PRO A 79 6.42 3.43 5.11
N THR A 80 5.56 4.07 4.33
CA THR A 80 4.63 3.39 3.43
C THR A 80 4.66 4.03 2.05
N SER A 81 4.46 3.23 1.01
CA SER A 81 4.27 3.73 -0.35
C SER A 81 3.10 4.71 -0.41
N ASN A 82 3.25 5.76 -1.21
CA ASN A 82 2.15 6.68 -1.49
C ASN A 82 1.04 6.05 -2.36
N ASN A 83 1.29 4.89 -2.92
CA ASN A 83 0.40 4.24 -3.87
C ASN A 83 0.30 2.72 -3.67
N ASN A 84 0.32 2.25 -2.42
CA ASN A 84 0.00 0.85 -2.14
C ASN A 84 -1.48 0.55 -2.38
N PHE A 85 -1.84 -0.73 -2.46
CA PHE A 85 -3.18 -1.16 -2.86
C PHE A 85 -4.29 -0.64 -1.92
N GLY A 86 -4.01 -0.47 -0.64
CA GLY A 86 -4.95 0.08 0.31
C GLY A 86 -5.27 1.55 0.01
N LYS A 87 -4.24 2.36 -0.26
CA LYS A 87 -4.41 3.76 -0.67
C LYS A 87 -5.06 3.89 -2.05
N VAL A 88 -4.76 2.95 -2.97
CA VAL A 88 -5.46 2.88 -4.27
C VAL A 88 -6.94 2.61 -4.06
N ALA A 89 -7.30 1.62 -3.23
CA ALA A 89 -8.69 1.29 -2.93
C ALA A 89 -9.41 2.47 -2.25
N ALA A 90 -8.78 3.13 -1.28
CA ALA A 90 -9.35 4.29 -0.61
C ALA A 90 -9.68 5.42 -1.60
N ARG A 91 -8.75 5.75 -2.51
CA ARG A 91 -9.00 6.76 -3.55
C ARG A 91 -10.18 6.39 -4.46
N GLN A 92 -10.29 5.12 -4.88
CA GLN A 92 -11.40 4.66 -5.72
C GLN A 92 -12.76 4.71 -5.00
N LEU A 93 -12.74 4.62 -3.67
CA LEU A 93 -13.92 4.71 -2.82
C LEU A 93 -14.24 6.15 -2.37
N GLY A 94 -13.39 7.13 -2.70
CA GLY A 94 -13.53 8.50 -2.22
C GLY A 94 -13.30 8.64 -0.70
N LEU A 95 -12.51 7.74 -0.10
CA LEU A 95 -12.20 7.73 1.34
C LEU A 95 -10.80 8.29 1.61
N ALA A 96 -10.62 8.96 2.76
CA ALA A 96 -9.30 9.32 3.25
C ALA A 96 -8.54 8.04 3.67
N ALA A 97 -7.31 7.87 3.19
CA ALA A 97 -6.50 6.71 3.58
C ALA A 97 -5.68 7.01 4.84
N HIS A 98 -5.89 6.22 5.90
CA HIS A 98 -5.09 6.22 7.12
C HIS A 98 -4.31 4.90 7.19
N ASP A 99 -3.06 4.95 6.79
CA ASP A 99 -2.22 3.77 6.61
C ASP A 99 -1.26 3.61 7.79
N TYR A 100 -1.44 2.55 8.55
CA TYR A 100 -0.62 2.16 9.71
C TYR A 100 0.21 0.91 9.46
N SER A 101 0.23 0.40 8.23
CA SER A 101 1.03 -0.77 7.86
C SER A 101 2.52 -0.54 8.12
N CYS A 102 3.26 -1.62 8.36
CA CYS A 102 4.66 -1.53 8.73
C CYS A 102 5.41 -2.78 8.28
N THR A 103 6.59 -2.60 7.71
CA THR A 103 7.45 -3.72 7.29
C THR A 103 7.81 -4.63 8.46
N GLY A 104 7.83 -5.94 8.22
CA GLY A 104 8.20 -6.93 9.24
C GLY A 104 7.12 -7.21 10.29
N THR A 105 5.91 -6.66 10.11
CA THR A 105 4.82 -6.90 11.07
C THR A 105 4.45 -8.37 11.16
N VAL A 106 4.32 -8.84 12.38
CA VAL A 106 3.91 -10.20 12.76
C VAL A 106 2.74 -10.16 13.74
N THR A 107 2.17 -11.32 13.98
CA THR A 107 1.12 -11.53 15.00
C THR A 107 1.64 -12.40 16.14
N ILE A 108 1.92 -13.67 15.88
CA ILE A 108 2.32 -14.66 16.88
C ILE A 108 3.85 -14.79 17.03
N SER A 109 4.62 -14.42 16.01
CA SER A 109 6.08 -14.50 16.01
C SER A 109 6.74 -13.34 16.75
N GLN A 110 8.05 -13.41 16.98
CA GLN A 110 8.85 -12.28 17.48
C GLN A 110 8.95 -11.18 16.41
N GLY A 111 8.82 -9.91 16.82
CA GLY A 111 8.90 -8.75 15.92
C GLY A 111 7.82 -7.69 16.19
N PRO A 112 7.76 -6.65 15.34
CA PRO A 112 6.73 -5.60 15.44
C PRO A 112 5.33 -6.19 15.34
N LYS A 113 4.46 -5.85 16.28
CA LYS A 113 3.12 -6.47 16.38
C LYS A 113 2.05 -5.65 15.66
N LEU A 114 1.08 -6.34 15.06
CA LEU A 114 -0.14 -5.70 14.53
C LEU A 114 -0.85 -4.87 15.61
N ALA A 115 -0.84 -5.32 16.87
CA ALA A 115 -1.41 -4.56 17.99
C ALA A 115 -0.83 -3.15 18.11
N SER A 116 0.45 -2.94 17.77
CA SER A 116 1.07 -1.61 17.77
C SER A 116 0.51 -0.71 16.67
N GLN A 117 0.13 -1.28 15.52
CA GLN A 117 -0.55 -0.52 14.45
C GLN A 117 -1.95 -0.10 14.92
N VAL A 118 -2.69 -1.00 15.55
CA VAL A 118 -4.02 -0.72 16.12
C VAL A 118 -3.91 0.37 17.18
N ASN A 119 -2.91 0.31 18.07
CA ASN A 119 -2.67 1.36 19.07
C ASN A 119 -2.46 2.72 18.40
N ARG A 120 -1.55 2.80 17.41
CA ARG A 120 -1.30 4.07 16.70
C ARG A 120 -2.55 4.61 16.01
N ALA A 121 -3.39 3.74 15.44
CA ALA A 121 -4.63 4.16 14.79
C ALA A 121 -5.66 4.72 15.80
N ILE A 122 -5.71 4.16 17.00
CA ILE A 122 -6.55 4.65 18.09
C ILE A 122 -6.00 5.97 18.62
N ASP A 123 -4.72 6.02 18.98
CA ASP A 123 -4.07 7.17 19.62
C ASP A 123 -4.08 8.41 18.70
N SER A 124 -3.91 8.21 17.40
CA SER A 124 -4.00 9.28 16.39
C SER A 124 -5.43 9.63 15.98
N ARG A 125 -6.44 8.94 16.51
CA ARG A 125 -7.85 9.06 16.11
C ARG A 125 -8.10 8.78 14.63
N GLY A 126 -7.21 8.06 13.96
CA GLY A 126 -7.43 7.57 12.60
C GLY A 126 -8.50 6.49 12.55
N LEU A 127 -8.61 5.70 13.62
CA LEU A 127 -9.70 4.75 13.81
C LEU A 127 -10.77 5.43 14.66
N ASN A 128 -11.95 5.71 14.09
CA ASN A 128 -13.02 6.50 14.71
C ASN A 128 -14.40 6.15 14.13
N HIS A 129 -15.46 6.82 14.60
CA HIS A 129 -16.83 6.59 14.16
C HIS A 129 -17.09 6.89 12.67
N ASP A 130 -16.23 7.71 12.03
CA ASP A 130 -16.33 8.03 10.61
C ASP A 130 -15.56 7.01 9.73
N THR A 131 -14.87 6.06 10.34
CA THR A 131 -14.20 4.98 9.61
C THR A 131 -15.24 4.11 8.92
N ARG A 132 -15.14 4.02 7.59
CA ARG A 132 -16.06 3.25 6.74
C ARG A 132 -15.50 1.89 6.37
N ARG A 133 -14.19 1.78 6.27
CA ARG A 133 -13.51 0.55 5.87
C ARG A 133 -12.26 0.34 6.71
N VAL A 134 -12.01 -0.90 7.10
CA VAL A 134 -10.74 -1.33 7.69
C VAL A 134 -10.19 -2.49 6.88
N LEU A 135 -8.95 -2.39 6.42
CA LEU A 135 -8.21 -3.47 5.77
C LEU A 135 -7.18 -4.06 6.71
N ILE A 136 -7.08 -5.38 6.74
CA ILE A 136 -6.08 -6.13 7.50
C ILE A 136 -5.45 -7.15 6.57
N SER A 137 -4.15 -7.02 6.31
CA SER A 137 -3.39 -8.05 5.58
C SER A 137 -2.03 -8.24 6.24
N VAL A 138 -1.93 -9.28 7.04
CA VAL A 138 -0.77 -9.61 7.87
C VAL A 138 -0.73 -11.11 8.11
N GLY A 139 0.48 -11.64 8.37
CA GLY A 139 0.65 -13.04 8.75
C GLY A 139 1.62 -13.81 7.88
N PHE A 140 1.99 -13.32 6.70
CA PHE A 140 3.00 -14.01 5.88
C PHE A 140 4.33 -14.16 6.62
N ASN A 141 4.74 -13.14 7.37
CA ASN A 141 5.93 -13.22 8.22
C ASN A 141 5.81 -14.30 9.31
N ASP A 142 4.60 -14.57 9.77
CA ASP A 142 4.38 -15.62 10.76
C ASP A 142 4.51 -17.03 10.16
N THR A 143 4.28 -17.21 8.87
CA THR A 143 4.33 -18.54 8.24
C THR A 143 5.73 -19.13 8.28
N TYR A 144 6.73 -18.42 7.77
CA TYR A 144 8.12 -18.90 7.75
C TYR A 144 8.80 -18.83 9.13
N ASN A 145 8.37 -17.89 10.00
CA ASN A 145 8.87 -17.82 11.37
C ASN A 145 8.34 -18.96 12.26
N ASN A 146 7.30 -19.68 11.83
CA ASN A 146 6.77 -20.84 12.50
C ASN A 146 6.91 -22.12 11.65
N ASP A 147 7.87 -22.13 10.72
CA ASP A 147 8.15 -23.31 9.90
C ASP A 147 8.47 -24.51 10.79
N GLY A 148 7.93 -25.66 10.44
CA GLY A 148 8.05 -26.88 11.24
C GLY A 148 6.99 -27.03 12.37
N ARG A 149 6.21 -26.00 12.71
CA ARG A 149 5.06 -26.17 13.61
C ARG A 149 3.86 -26.76 12.84
N PRO A 150 2.99 -27.55 13.52
CA PRO A 150 1.74 -27.99 12.90
C PRO A 150 0.89 -26.80 12.43
N HIS A 151 0.47 -26.80 11.18
CA HIS A 151 -0.31 -25.70 10.58
C HIS A 151 -1.60 -25.39 11.35
N ALA A 152 -2.24 -26.42 11.92
CA ALA A 152 -3.45 -26.25 12.75
C ALA A 152 -3.17 -25.40 13.98
N ASP A 153 -2.01 -25.56 14.61
CA ASP A 153 -1.61 -24.79 15.78
C ASP A 153 -1.29 -23.35 15.41
N VAL A 154 -0.54 -23.13 14.33
CA VAL A 154 -0.22 -21.79 13.83
C VAL A 154 -1.51 -21.02 13.50
N ARG A 155 -2.45 -21.64 12.80
CA ARG A 155 -3.75 -21.06 12.45
C ARG A 155 -4.59 -20.72 13.68
N ARG A 156 -4.66 -21.64 14.64
CA ARG A 156 -5.37 -21.42 15.91
C ARG A 156 -4.78 -20.24 16.69
N ASP A 157 -3.47 -20.20 16.84
CA ASP A 157 -2.78 -19.13 17.57
C ASP A 157 -2.95 -17.77 16.88
N PHE A 158 -2.91 -17.74 15.53
CA PHE A 158 -3.21 -16.55 14.76
C PHE A 158 -4.63 -16.03 15.01
N VAL A 159 -5.63 -16.93 14.97
CA VAL A 159 -7.03 -16.56 15.27
C VAL A 159 -7.17 -16.01 16.68
N ASN A 160 -6.54 -16.64 17.66
CA ASN A 160 -6.58 -16.20 19.06
C ASN A 160 -5.96 -14.79 19.23
N TYR A 161 -4.90 -14.51 18.48
CA TYR A 161 -4.30 -13.17 18.44
C TYR A 161 -5.21 -12.13 17.78
N MET A 162 -5.88 -12.51 16.68
CA MET A 162 -6.67 -11.57 15.88
C MET A 162 -7.99 -11.17 16.53
N ARG A 163 -8.64 -12.07 17.26
CA ARG A 163 -9.94 -11.78 17.93
C ARG A 163 -9.91 -10.48 18.75
N PRO A 164 -9.05 -10.31 19.76
CA PRO A 164 -9.03 -9.09 20.55
C PRO A 164 -8.65 -7.84 19.71
N GLN A 165 -7.89 -7.98 18.63
CA GLN A 165 -7.59 -6.82 17.77
C GLN A 165 -8.82 -6.38 16.99
N VAL A 166 -9.58 -7.31 16.44
CA VAL A 166 -10.85 -6.99 15.73
C VAL A 166 -11.88 -6.40 16.69
N ASP A 167 -11.98 -6.91 17.91
CA ASP A 167 -12.89 -6.37 18.92
C ASP A 167 -12.54 -4.92 19.28
N ARG A 168 -11.26 -4.61 19.44
CA ARG A 168 -10.78 -3.24 19.65
C ARG A 168 -11.09 -2.33 18.46
N ILE A 169 -10.88 -2.81 17.24
CA ILE A 169 -11.22 -2.08 16.02
C ILE A 169 -12.71 -1.76 15.98
N ARG A 170 -13.58 -2.72 16.28
CA ARG A 170 -15.03 -2.52 16.32
C ARG A 170 -15.46 -1.53 17.40
N ALA A 171 -14.82 -1.57 18.56
CA ALA A 171 -15.13 -0.64 19.65
C ALA A 171 -14.90 0.83 19.27
N HIS A 172 -13.90 1.11 18.42
CA HIS A 172 -13.56 2.47 17.99
C HIS A 172 -14.19 2.84 16.64
N ALA A 173 -14.48 1.87 15.79
CA ALA A 173 -15.07 2.05 14.46
C ALA A 173 -16.26 1.12 14.25
N PRO A 174 -17.37 1.30 14.98
CA PRO A 174 -18.52 0.38 14.98
C PRO A 174 -19.22 0.29 13.62
N ASN A 175 -19.08 1.33 12.78
CA ASN A 175 -19.70 1.41 11.46
C ASN A 175 -18.78 0.90 10.34
N ALA A 176 -17.56 0.49 10.66
CA ALA A 176 -16.59 0.08 9.65
C ALA A 176 -16.84 -1.32 9.14
N ARG A 177 -16.78 -1.49 7.82
CA ARG A 177 -16.64 -2.80 7.21
C ARG A 177 -15.20 -3.27 7.36
N ILE A 178 -14.98 -4.35 8.12
CA ILE A 178 -13.67 -4.94 8.35
C ILE A 178 -13.43 -6.06 7.37
N GLN A 179 -12.30 -6.01 6.65
CA GLN A 179 -11.91 -6.97 5.64
C GLN A 179 -10.50 -7.50 5.90
N PHE A 180 -10.38 -8.82 5.98
CA PHE A 180 -9.09 -9.49 5.81
C PHE A 180 -8.82 -9.66 4.32
N VAL A 181 -7.65 -9.21 3.86
CA VAL A 181 -7.23 -9.28 2.46
C VAL A 181 -6.14 -10.33 2.34
N GLY A 182 -6.40 -11.37 1.55
CA GLY A 182 -5.45 -12.45 1.28
C GLY A 182 -4.25 -11.99 0.48
N TYR A 183 -3.17 -12.78 0.51
CA TYR A 183 -2.00 -12.51 -0.34
C TYR A 183 -2.27 -12.93 -1.78
N PRO A 184 -1.80 -12.17 -2.76
CA PRO A 184 -1.83 -12.58 -4.17
C PRO A 184 -0.93 -13.81 -4.40
N GLN A 185 -1.10 -14.47 -5.54
CA GLN A 185 -0.25 -15.59 -5.92
C GLN A 185 1.20 -15.14 -6.15
N ILE A 186 2.15 -15.72 -5.42
CA ILE A 186 3.59 -15.43 -5.51
C ILE A 186 4.28 -16.46 -6.40
N SER A 187 4.15 -17.76 -6.05
CA SER A 187 4.71 -18.88 -6.80
C SER A 187 3.87 -19.21 -8.04
N ASP A 188 4.44 -19.99 -8.95
CA ASP A 188 3.76 -20.47 -10.16
C ASP A 188 2.66 -21.54 -9.88
N GLY A 189 2.37 -21.80 -8.62
CA GLY A 189 1.44 -22.84 -8.18
C GLY A 189 2.02 -24.27 -8.22
N ARG A 190 3.24 -24.44 -8.75
CA ARG A 190 3.98 -25.71 -8.77
C ARG A 190 5.17 -25.72 -7.80
N GLY A 191 5.33 -24.65 -7.03
CA GLY A 191 6.42 -24.50 -6.07
C GLY A 191 7.66 -23.84 -6.64
N ASN A 192 7.55 -23.12 -7.76
CA ASN A 192 8.67 -22.38 -8.31
C ASN A 192 8.49 -20.89 -8.12
N VAL A 193 9.62 -20.19 -7.99
CA VAL A 193 9.76 -18.73 -8.04
C VAL A 193 10.79 -18.38 -9.11
N CYS A 194 10.74 -17.15 -9.62
CA CYS A 194 11.67 -16.65 -10.62
C CYS A 194 12.38 -15.42 -10.06
N LEU A 195 13.64 -15.60 -9.69
CA LEU A 195 14.41 -14.63 -8.91
C LEU A 195 15.19 -13.67 -9.81
N PHE A 196 15.53 -14.10 -11.03
CA PHE A 196 16.38 -13.37 -11.96
C PHE A 196 15.65 -13.16 -13.28
N HIS A 197 15.35 -11.92 -13.61
CA HIS A 197 14.75 -11.52 -14.88
C HIS A 197 15.74 -10.63 -15.63
N VAL A 198 16.49 -11.23 -16.55
CA VAL A 198 17.65 -10.60 -17.20
C VAL A 198 17.43 -10.21 -18.66
N GLY A 199 16.31 -10.60 -19.24
CA GLY A 199 15.90 -10.28 -20.61
C GLY A 199 14.38 -10.31 -20.76
N PRO A 200 13.81 -9.83 -21.89
CA PRO A 200 12.36 -9.84 -22.10
C PRO A 200 11.79 -11.27 -22.00
N ASN A 201 10.92 -11.50 -21.01
CA ASN A 201 10.37 -12.83 -20.66
C ASN A 201 11.45 -13.92 -20.44
N MET A 202 12.68 -13.50 -20.11
CA MET A 202 13.79 -14.42 -19.79
C MET A 202 14.04 -14.40 -18.29
N HIS A 203 13.73 -15.50 -17.63
CA HIS A 203 13.90 -15.67 -16.20
C HIS A 203 14.39 -17.08 -15.85
N ASP A 204 14.93 -17.24 -14.67
CA ASP A 204 15.19 -18.53 -14.05
C ASP A 204 13.88 -19.22 -13.65
N VAL A 205 14.01 -20.48 -13.24
CA VAL A 205 12.96 -21.22 -12.55
C VAL A 205 13.61 -21.88 -11.33
N THR A 206 13.45 -21.26 -10.17
CA THR A 206 14.03 -21.76 -8.92
C THR A 206 12.96 -22.56 -8.16
N PRO A 207 13.15 -23.87 -7.95
CA PRO A 207 12.28 -24.67 -7.11
C PRO A 207 12.36 -24.20 -5.65
N LEU A 208 11.22 -23.80 -5.10
CA LEU A 208 11.08 -23.37 -3.71
C LEU A 208 9.71 -23.81 -3.19
N ALA A 209 9.52 -25.12 -3.02
CA ALA A 209 8.23 -25.70 -2.61
C ALA A 209 7.67 -25.08 -1.31
N LYS A 210 8.54 -24.67 -0.39
CA LYS A 210 8.15 -24.00 0.86
C LYS A 210 7.37 -22.70 0.63
N ILE A 211 7.60 -21.97 -0.47
CA ILE A 211 6.84 -20.75 -0.74
C ILE A 211 5.35 -21.04 -0.91
N THR A 212 5.01 -22.12 -1.62
CA THR A 212 3.61 -22.52 -1.80
C THR A 212 2.96 -22.98 -0.48
N GLU A 213 3.72 -23.66 0.38
CA GLU A 213 3.27 -24.02 1.73
C GLU A 213 2.96 -22.76 2.55
N TRP A 214 3.87 -21.78 2.58
CA TRP A 214 3.67 -20.52 3.29
C TRP A 214 2.54 -19.68 2.71
N GLU A 215 2.38 -19.63 1.39
CA GLU A 215 1.24 -18.98 0.73
C GLU A 215 -0.10 -19.58 1.16
N ASN A 216 -0.16 -20.91 1.24
CA ASN A 216 -1.37 -21.62 1.65
C ASN A 216 -1.65 -21.43 3.14
N LEU A 217 -0.63 -21.51 4.00
CA LEU A 217 -0.78 -21.27 5.42
C LEU A 217 -1.26 -19.83 5.70
N GLY A 218 -0.63 -18.82 5.08
CA GLY A 218 -1.06 -17.44 5.20
C GLY A 218 -2.50 -17.19 4.75
N GLN A 219 -2.91 -17.83 3.65
CA GLN A 219 -4.28 -17.80 3.16
C GLN A 219 -5.26 -18.34 4.21
N TRP A 220 -4.99 -19.53 4.74
CA TRP A 220 -5.89 -20.17 5.71
C TRP A 220 -5.92 -19.46 7.06
N MET A 221 -4.82 -18.87 7.50
CA MET A 221 -4.78 -18.03 8.70
C MET A 221 -5.77 -16.86 8.59
N LEU A 222 -5.77 -16.15 7.46
CA LEU A 222 -6.67 -15.01 7.21
C LEU A 222 -8.13 -15.45 7.05
N VAL A 223 -8.39 -16.56 6.35
CA VAL A 223 -9.74 -17.14 6.20
C VAL A 223 -10.32 -17.51 7.56
N ASP A 224 -9.52 -18.16 8.40
CA ASP A 224 -9.99 -18.59 9.73
C ASP A 224 -10.24 -17.39 10.64
N ALA A 225 -9.36 -16.37 10.60
CA ALA A 225 -9.55 -15.14 11.36
C ALA A 225 -10.83 -14.41 10.93
N ALA A 226 -11.06 -14.29 9.62
CA ALA A 226 -12.28 -13.66 9.09
C ALA A 226 -13.54 -14.40 9.57
N ARG A 227 -13.56 -15.73 9.44
CA ARG A 227 -14.66 -16.57 9.91
C ARG A 227 -14.87 -16.44 11.42
N ALA A 228 -13.78 -16.53 12.20
CA ALA A 228 -13.82 -16.53 13.66
C ALA A 228 -14.23 -15.18 14.25
N THR A 229 -14.08 -14.10 13.49
CA THR A 229 -14.44 -12.74 13.90
C THR A 229 -15.69 -12.20 13.20
N GLY A 230 -16.34 -12.96 12.32
CA GLY A 230 -17.51 -12.53 11.57
C GLY A 230 -17.22 -11.32 10.67
N THR A 231 -16.02 -11.30 10.06
CA THR A 231 -15.60 -10.26 9.11
C THR A 231 -15.52 -10.82 7.70
N GLN A 232 -15.29 -9.97 6.72
CA GLN A 232 -15.14 -10.41 5.33
C GLN A 232 -13.71 -10.87 5.05
N PHE A 233 -13.57 -11.90 4.22
CA PHE A 233 -12.31 -12.26 3.57
C PHE A 233 -12.34 -11.90 2.09
N VAL A 234 -11.31 -11.22 1.60
CA VAL A 234 -11.10 -10.89 0.18
C VAL A 234 -10.05 -11.84 -0.35
N ASP A 235 -10.47 -12.82 -1.16
CA ASP A 235 -9.57 -13.78 -1.79
C ASP A 235 -8.96 -13.19 -3.06
N LEU A 236 -7.64 -13.01 -3.05
CA LEU A 236 -6.90 -12.49 -4.20
C LEU A 236 -6.33 -13.59 -5.11
N LYS A 237 -6.20 -14.84 -4.62
CA LYS A 237 -5.55 -15.90 -5.39
C LYS A 237 -6.23 -16.20 -6.73
N PRO A 238 -7.55 -16.34 -6.83
CA PRO A 238 -8.19 -16.59 -8.13
C PRO A 238 -7.92 -15.50 -9.17
N ALA A 239 -7.95 -14.24 -8.73
CA ALA A 239 -7.73 -13.09 -9.61
C ALA A 239 -6.27 -12.89 -9.99
N THR A 240 -5.32 -13.38 -9.19
CA THR A 240 -3.88 -13.16 -9.39
C THR A 240 -3.11 -14.41 -9.79
N ARG A 241 -3.78 -15.53 -10.04
CA ARG A 241 -3.14 -16.82 -10.34
C ARG A 241 -2.19 -16.79 -11.54
N ASN A 242 -2.40 -15.89 -12.49
CA ASN A 242 -1.59 -15.72 -13.68
C ASN A 242 -0.59 -14.53 -13.56
N ASN A 243 -0.46 -13.93 -12.38
CA ASN A 243 0.34 -12.74 -12.15
C ASN A 243 1.51 -13.00 -11.19
N HIS A 244 1.83 -14.28 -10.99
CA HIS A 244 2.90 -14.75 -10.11
C HIS A 244 4.29 -14.32 -10.60
N MET A 245 5.33 -14.57 -9.79
CA MET A 245 6.70 -14.13 -10.06
C MET A 245 7.27 -14.67 -11.38
N CYS A 246 6.85 -15.85 -11.82
CA CYS A 246 7.25 -16.47 -13.09
C CYS A 246 6.31 -16.20 -14.28
N ALA A 247 5.35 -15.31 -14.13
CA ALA A 247 4.46 -14.94 -15.23
C ALA A 247 5.19 -14.09 -16.28
N PRO A 248 4.70 -14.03 -17.52
CA PRO A 248 5.23 -13.12 -18.53
C PRO A 248 5.30 -11.68 -18.02
N ASP A 249 6.29 -10.90 -18.47
CA ASP A 249 6.57 -9.55 -17.95
C ASP A 249 5.36 -8.61 -17.99
N HIS A 250 4.49 -8.72 -19.01
CA HIS A 250 3.29 -7.89 -19.13
C HIS A 250 2.17 -8.29 -18.16
N LEU A 251 2.23 -9.48 -17.54
CA LEU A 251 1.25 -9.96 -16.54
C LEU A 251 1.80 -9.94 -15.12
N ARG A 252 3.09 -10.10 -14.96
CA ARG A 252 3.76 -10.28 -13.69
C ARG A 252 3.57 -9.10 -12.75
N MET A 253 3.24 -9.38 -11.49
CA MET A 253 3.03 -8.38 -10.44
C MET A 253 4.07 -8.46 -9.32
N TRP A 254 4.98 -9.43 -9.37
CA TRP A 254 6.05 -9.63 -8.43
C TRP A 254 7.40 -9.50 -9.13
N PRO A 255 8.30 -8.61 -8.70
CA PRO A 255 9.66 -8.57 -9.17
C PRO A 255 10.48 -9.70 -8.57
N GLY A 256 11.52 -10.10 -9.27
CA GLY A 256 12.59 -10.93 -8.73
C GLY A 256 13.54 -10.17 -7.79
N VAL A 257 14.68 -10.78 -7.52
CA VAL A 257 15.82 -10.15 -6.81
C VAL A 257 16.58 -9.22 -7.75
N VAL A 258 16.87 -9.73 -8.94
CA VAL A 258 17.46 -8.99 -10.06
C VAL A 258 16.42 -8.95 -11.16
N ASP A 259 15.89 -7.81 -11.43
CA ASP A 259 14.76 -7.66 -12.33
C ASP A 259 14.76 -6.31 -13.04
N PHE A 260 15.00 -6.35 -14.33
CA PHE A 260 15.02 -5.17 -15.18
C PHE A 260 13.69 -4.93 -15.92
N TYR A 261 12.69 -5.80 -15.75
CA TYR A 261 11.47 -5.85 -16.56
C TYR A 261 10.16 -5.79 -15.76
N ALA A 262 10.20 -5.83 -14.42
CA ALA A 262 9.00 -5.75 -13.59
C ALA A 262 8.35 -4.36 -13.57
N GLY A 263 9.05 -3.35 -14.11
CA GLY A 263 8.74 -1.97 -13.81
C GLY A 263 9.20 -1.58 -12.39
N GLY A 264 9.19 -0.30 -12.08
CA GLY A 264 9.62 0.18 -10.76
C GLY A 264 8.77 -0.43 -9.66
N GLY A 265 9.41 -1.08 -8.71
CA GLY A 265 8.86 -1.53 -7.44
C GLY A 265 9.62 -0.87 -6.30
N ASN A 266 9.03 -0.84 -5.12
CA ASN A 266 9.70 -0.24 -3.97
C ASN A 266 10.69 -1.23 -3.36
N MET A 267 10.25 -2.43 -3.01
CA MET A 267 11.09 -3.46 -2.37
C MET A 267 11.22 -4.70 -3.26
N PRO A 268 12.40 -5.35 -3.30
CA PRO A 268 12.54 -6.68 -3.91
C PRO A 268 11.55 -7.67 -3.30
N PHE A 269 11.02 -8.59 -4.09
CA PHE A 269 9.99 -9.56 -3.68
C PHE A 269 8.67 -8.96 -3.17
N HIS A 270 8.42 -7.68 -3.40
CA HIS A 270 7.17 -7.02 -3.07
C HIS A 270 6.44 -6.63 -4.35
N PHE A 271 5.22 -6.16 -4.19
CA PHE A 271 4.37 -5.91 -5.34
C PHE A 271 4.90 -4.77 -6.22
N THR A 272 4.75 -4.94 -7.53
CA THR A 272 4.96 -3.83 -8.47
C THR A 272 3.81 -2.82 -8.35
N GLN A 273 4.04 -1.59 -8.84
CA GLN A 273 2.98 -0.58 -8.90
C GLN A 273 1.74 -1.05 -9.67
N ARG A 274 1.94 -1.85 -10.74
CA ARG A 274 0.85 -2.50 -11.47
C ARG A 274 0.05 -3.42 -10.57
N GLY A 275 0.73 -4.23 -9.77
CA GLY A 275 0.10 -5.13 -8.81
C GLY A 275 -0.72 -4.37 -7.77
N HIS A 276 -0.18 -3.30 -7.20
CA HIS A 276 -0.92 -2.46 -6.26
C HIS A 276 -2.17 -1.83 -6.89
N ASN A 277 -2.08 -1.33 -8.10
CA ASN A 277 -3.23 -0.76 -8.81
C ASN A 277 -4.31 -1.81 -9.08
N TYR A 278 -3.90 -3.01 -9.51
CA TYR A 278 -4.82 -4.10 -9.79
C TYR A 278 -5.55 -4.60 -8.54
N VAL A 279 -4.79 -4.90 -7.49
CA VAL A 279 -5.36 -5.37 -6.21
C VAL A 279 -6.19 -4.28 -5.54
N GLY A 280 -5.76 -3.03 -5.59
CA GLY A 280 -6.53 -1.90 -5.09
C GLY A 280 -7.91 -1.80 -5.73
N GLY A 281 -8.00 -2.06 -7.05
CA GLY A 281 -9.27 -2.13 -7.77
C GLY A 281 -10.15 -3.31 -7.34
N ILE A 282 -9.57 -4.47 -7.03
CA ILE A 282 -10.33 -5.62 -6.50
C ILE A 282 -10.90 -5.27 -5.12
N VAL A 283 -10.05 -4.76 -4.23
CA VAL A 283 -10.44 -4.40 -2.86
C VAL A 283 -11.50 -3.30 -2.84
N ALA A 284 -11.44 -2.32 -3.74
CA ALA A 284 -12.46 -1.28 -3.81
C ALA A 284 -13.84 -1.82 -4.18
N ARG A 285 -13.90 -2.88 -4.99
CA ARG A 285 -15.16 -3.51 -5.44
C ARG A 285 -15.67 -4.63 -4.53
N SER A 286 -14.88 -5.06 -3.56
CA SER A 286 -15.21 -6.17 -2.66
C SER A 286 -16.13 -5.77 -1.50
#